data_60172a280ab4d47eb3d1b927d2a8d9f6
#
_entry.id   60172a280ab4d47eb3d1b927d2a8d9f6
#
_cell.length_a   1.000
_cell.length_b   1.000
_cell.length_c   1.000
_cell.angle_alpha   90.00
_cell.angle_beta   90.00
_cell.angle_gamma   90.00
#
_symmetry.space_group_name_H-M   'P 1'
#
loop_
_entity.id
_entity.type
_entity.pdbx_description
1 polymer ?
#
loop_
_entity_poly.entity_id
_entity_poly.type
_entity_poly.pdbx_seq_one_letter_code
_entity_poly.pdbx_strand_id
1 'polypeptide(L)'
;MMQSWLADMANQYKAAVERYEADRRAGHEVKPPVMPPRTFEVSISEVVKFKRAKWGGHASADVVDGLRRLASTTVTIDSIKKTRYRGGVFHLTGRVDVLAQTEDGKASRLAIEIPDWIYQGIVERAVPMLRTFSRDYLILAQPVHRALYRLLSLKLPKDSNGKVSTVSLVELAQRFQTRADQKYFNRNFKKAVEACGGQLLEYRIELIGKADDRSLRAWRPLLVSDSVR
;
A
#
# COMPACT_ATOMS: atom_id res chain seq x y z
N MET A 1 0.88 -7.62 -2.06
CA MET A 1 1.01 -9.07 -1.95
C MET A 1 1.27 -9.52 -0.51
N MET A 2 2.46 -9.38 0.03
CA MET A 2 2.80 -9.78 1.41
C MET A 2 1.84 -9.17 2.48
N GLN A 3 1.64 -7.87 2.47
CA GLN A 3 0.74 -7.20 3.44
C GLN A 3 -0.72 -7.65 3.32
N SER A 4 -1.21 -7.86 2.10
CA SER A 4 -2.57 -8.38 1.86
C SER A 4 -2.71 -9.80 2.39
N TRP A 5 -1.74 -10.67 2.09
CA TRP A 5 -1.70 -12.03 2.61
C TRP A 5 -1.66 -12.04 4.15
N LEU A 6 -0.80 -11.21 4.76
CA LEU A 6 -0.72 -11.12 6.22
C LEU A 6 -2.02 -10.60 6.85
N ALA A 7 -2.71 -9.68 6.18
CA ALA A 7 -4.01 -9.17 6.63
C ALA A 7 -5.09 -10.26 6.62
N ASP A 8 -5.11 -11.08 5.55
CA ASP A 8 -6.04 -12.19 5.44
C ASP A 8 -5.78 -13.23 6.54
N MET A 9 -4.51 -13.57 6.78
CA MET A 9 -4.10 -14.45 7.88
C MET A 9 -4.45 -13.89 9.26
N ALA A 10 -4.24 -12.58 9.46
CA ALA A 10 -4.59 -11.92 10.72
C ALA A 10 -6.10 -11.91 10.99
N ASN A 11 -6.92 -11.72 9.95
CA ASN A 11 -8.37 -11.79 10.07
C ASN A 11 -8.83 -13.21 10.42
N GLN A 12 -8.26 -14.23 9.77
CA GLN A 12 -8.55 -15.63 10.10
C GLN A 12 -8.14 -15.97 11.54
N TYR A 13 -6.98 -15.51 11.98
CA TYR A 13 -6.50 -15.69 13.34
C TYR A 13 -7.44 -15.02 14.37
N LYS A 14 -7.85 -13.78 14.16
CA LYS A 14 -8.79 -13.08 15.05
C LYS A 14 -10.13 -13.81 15.16
N ALA A 15 -10.69 -14.26 14.04
CA ALA A 15 -11.91 -15.04 14.04
C ALA A 15 -11.73 -16.40 14.77
N ALA A 16 -10.54 -17.02 14.66
CA ALA A 16 -10.23 -18.24 15.40
C ALA A 16 -10.07 -17.99 16.90
N VAL A 17 -9.49 -16.84 17.30
CA VAL A 17 -9.40 -16.43 18.72
C VAL A 17 -10.78 -16.23 19.31
N GLU A 18 -11.68 -15.53 18.61
CA GLU A 18 -13.06 -15.30 19.08
C GLU A 18 -13.82 -16.62 19.30
N ARG A 19 -13.68 -17.59 18.36
CA ARG A 19 -14.26 -18.93 18.50
C ARG A 19 -13.65 -19.67 19.67
N TYR A 20 -12.33 -19.69 19.79
CA TYR A 20 -11.62 -20.33 20.89
C TYR A 20 -12.09 -19.80 22.25
N GLU A 21 -12.24 -18.49 22.40
CA GLU A 21 -12.73 -17.87 23.63
C GLU A 21 -14.18 -18.25 23.92
N ALA A 22 -15.04 -18.33 22.91
CA ALA A 22 -16.44 -18.74 23.06
C ALA A 22 -16.53 -20.21 23.51
N ASP A 23 -15.80 -21.12 22.85
CA ASP A 23 -15.77 -22.54 23.18
C ASP A 23 -15.21 -22.78 24.58
N ARG A 24 -14.16 -22.06 24.97
CA ARG A 24 -13.57 -22.13 26.30
C ARG A 24 -14.57 -21.67 27.40
N ARG A 25 -15.34 -20.60 27.14
CA ARG A 25 -16.40 -20.14 28.05
C ARG A 25 -17.53 -21.18 28.17
N ALA A 26 -17.78 -21.95 27.12
CA ALA A 26 -18.75 -23.05 27.12
C ALA A 26 -18.22 -24.34 27.81
N GLY A 27 -16.98 -24.32 28.30
CA GLY A 27 -16.38 -25.46 29.00
C GLY A 27 -15.76 -26.52 28.06
N HIS A 28 -15.63 -26.22 26.77
CA HIS A 28 -15.00 -27.13 25.82
C HIS A 28 -13.47 -27.07 25.93
N GLU A 29 -12.83 -28.20 25.86
CA GLU A 29 -11.38 -28.32 25.77
C GLU A 29 -10.94 -28.10 24.32
N VAL A 30 -10.39 -26.94 24.01
CA VAL A 30 -9.97 -26.56 22.66
C VAL A 30 -8.52 -26.07 22.64
N LYS A 31 -7.82 -26.31 21.55
CA LYS A 31 -6.45 -25.83 21.36
C LYS A 31 -6.44 -24.34 20.99
N PRO A 32 -5.50 -23.53 21.55
CA PRO A 32 -5.37 -22.13 21.17
C PRO A 32 -5.01 -21.99 19.69
N PRO A 33 -5.52 -20.97 19.00
CA PRO A 33 -5.20 -20.71 17.60
C PRO A 33 -3.73 -20.33 17.43
N VAL A 34 -3.15 -20.75 16.30
CA VAL A 34 -1.75 -20.46 15.96
C VAL A 34 -1.66 -19.07 15.34
N MET A 35 -0.72 -18.28 15.83
CA MET A 35 -0.44 -16.94 15.28
C MET A 35 0.03 -17.01 13.81
N PRO A 36 -0.30 -16.01 12.98
CA PRO A 36 0.22 -15.91 11.62
C PRO A 36 1.75 -15.99 11.58
N PRO A 37 2.33 -16.65 10.57
CA PRO A 37 3.78 -16.74 10.46
C PRO A 37 4.41 -15.38 10.15
N ARG A 38 5.64 -15.18 10.61
CA ARG A 38 6.44 -13.98 10.35
C ARG A 38 7.22 -14.05 9.03
N THR A 39 7.04 -15.12 8.28
CA THR A 39 7.71 -15.33 6.99
C THR A 39 6.67 -15.49 5.90
N PHE A 40 6.83 -14.72 4.83
CA PHE A 40 6.01 -14.82 3.63
C PHE A 40 6.78 -15.57 2.55
N GLU A 41 6.27 -16.72 2.15
CA GLU A 41 6.83 -17.51 1.05
C GLU A 41 6.11 -17.17 -0.25
N VAL A 42 6.87 -17.03 -1.34
CA VAL A 42 6.35 -16.66 -2.64
C VAL A 42 7.23 -17.19 -3.76
N SER A 43 6.63 -17.62 -4.87
CA SER A 43 7.37 -17.90 -6.09
C SER A 43 7.68 -16.62 -6.89
N ILE A 44 8.78 -16.63 -7.61
CA ILE A 44 9.12 -15.52 -8.52
C ILE A 44 8.01 -15.30 -9.55
N SER A 45 7.41 -16.36 -10.06
CA SER A 45 6.30 -16.28 -11.02
C SER A 45 5.08 -15.54 -10.47
N GLU A 46 4.73 -15.77 -9.19
CA GLU A 46 3.65 -15.05 -8.52
C GLU A 46 3.95 -13.56 -8.38
N VAL A 47 5.20 -13.20 -8.05
CA VAL A 47 5.63 -11.79 -7.97
C VAL A 47 5.52 -11.10 -9.33
N VAL A 48 5.98 -11.76 -10.40
CA VAL A 48 5.92 -11.21 -11.77
C VAL A 48 4.47 -11.04 -12.21
N LYS A 49 3.60 -12.04 -11.99
CA LYS A 49 2.15 -11.95 -12.26
C LYS A 49 1.49 -10.82 -11.47
N PHE A 50 1.82 -10.69 -10.19
CA PHE A 50 1.28 -9.62 -9.35
C PHE A 50 1.66 -8.24 -9.85
N LYS A 51 2.91 -8.07 -10.33
CA LYS A 51 3.40 -6.82 -10.93
C LYS A 51 2.83 -6.58 -12.34
N ARG A 52 2.09 -7.53 -12.92
CA ARG A 52 1.64 -7.51 -14.33
C ARG A 52 2.82 -7.31 -15.30
N ALA A 53 4.00 -7.74 -14.92
CA ALA A 53 5.20 -7.67 -15.75
C ALA A 53 5.24 -8.88 -16.72
N LYS A 54 5.89 -8.68 -17.85
CA LYS A 54 6.17 -9.80 -18.76
C LYS A 54 7.26 -10.69 -18.16
N TRP A 55 7.08 -11.99 -18.29
CA TRP A 55 8.13 -12.95 -17.94
C TRP A 55 9.28 -12.82 -18.94
N GLY A 56 10.51 -12.74 -18.46
CA GLY A 56 11.71 -12.64 -19.31
C GLY A 56 12.91 -13.25 -18.60
N GLY A 57 14.02 -13.42 -19.32
CA GLY A 57 15.24 -14.08 -18.83
C GLY A 57 15.85 -13.45 -17.57
N HIS A 58 15.61 -12.17 -17.32
CA HIS A 58 16.11 -11.43 -16.14
C HIS A 58 15.10 -11.31 -15.01
N ALA A 59 13.86 -11.81 -15.17
CA ALA A 59 12.78 -11.60 -14.19
C ALA A 59 13.13 -12.07 -12.78
N SER A 60 13.84 -13.19 -12.66
CA SER A 60 14.30 -13.70 -11.36
C SER A 60 15.32 -12.77 -10.70
N ALA A 61 16.34 -12.35 -11.44
CA ALA A 61 17.36 -11.42 -10.97
C ALA A 61 16.74 -10.08 -10.55
N ASP A 62 15.86 -9.52 -11.37
CA ASP A 62 15.18 -8.25 -11.09
C ASP A 62 14.33 -8.29 -9.81
N VAL A 63 13.67 -9.41 -9.55
CA VAL A 63 12.89 -9.60 -8.30
C VAL A 63 13.81 -9.70 -7.10
N VAL A 64 14.87 -10.51 -7.17
CA VAL A 64 15.83 -10.68 -6.08
C VAL A 64 16.56 -9.38 -5.79
N ASP A 65 17.03 -8.66 -6.80
CA ASP A 65 17.70 -7.37 -6.63
C ASP A 65 16.76 -6.28 -6.10
N GLY A 66 15.52 -6.29 -6.54
CA GLY A 66 14.48 -5.42 -5.98
C GLY A 66 14.24 -5.66 -4.48
N LEU A 67 14.17 -6.93 -4.06
CA LEU A 67 14.02 -7.30 -2.66
C LEU A 67 15.25 -6.98 -1.83
N ARG A 68 16.46 -7.21 -2.36
CA ARG A 68 17.73 -6.81 -1.69
C ARG A 68 17.78 -5.30 -1.45
N ARG A 69 17.39 -4.50 -2.43
CA ARG A 69 17.27 -3.04 -2.27
C ARG A 69 16.26 -2.66 -1.20
N LEU A 70 15.11 -3.31 -1.14
CA LEU A 70 14.13 -3.06 -0.08
C LEU A 70 14.67 -3.46 1.30
N ALA A 71 15.37 -4.59 1.42
CA ALA A 71 15.98 -5.04 2.67
C ALA A 71 17.09 -4.10 3.15
N SER A 72 17.85 -3.48 2.23
CA SER A 72 18.87 -2.48 2.56
C SER A 72 18.32 -1.07 2.74
N THR A 73 17.05 -0.82 2.41
CA THR A 73 16.42 0.49 2.55
C THR A 73 15.99 0.72 3.99
N THR A 74 16.57 1.73 4.58
CA THR A 74 16.24 2.18 5.93
C THR A 74 15.31 3.38 5.85
N VAL A 75 14.21 3.34 6.59
CA VAL A 75 13.27 4.46 6.74
C VAL A 75 13.37 4.99 8.15
N THR A 76 13.75 6.26 8.29
CA THR A 76 13.73 6.97 9.57
C THR A 76 12.42 7.75 9.68
N ILE A 77 11.68 7.52 10.73
CA ILE A 77 10.45 8.28 11.01
C ILE A 77 10.70 9.09 12.28
N ASP A 78 10.77 10.41 12.11
CA ASP A 78 10.86 11.34 13.21
C ASP A 78 9.50 11.98 13.46
N SER A 79 8.95 11.76 14.64
CA SER A 79 7.70 12.40 15.08
C SER A 79 8.01 13.31 16.25
N ILE A 80 8.01 14.62 15.99
CA ILE A 80 8.15 15.65 17.04
C ILE A 80 6.73 16.03 17.48
N LYS A 81 6.23 15.41 18.53
CA LYS A 81 5.13 15.98 19.31
C LYS A 81 5.72 16.78 20.45
N LYS A 82 5.10 17.95 20.76
CA LYS A 82 5.57 19.02 21.67
C LYS A 82 6.30 18.61 22.97
N THR A 83 6.29 17.34 23.36
CA THR A 83 6.90 16.85 24.62
C THR A 83 7.55 15.46 24.55
N ARG A 84 7.47 14.73 23.44
CA ARG A 84 8.10 13.41 23.30
C ARG A 84 8.59 13.17 21.87
N TYR A 85 9.89 12.97 21.73
CA TYR A 85 10.49 12.40 20.54
C TYR A 85 10.07 10.93 20.46
N ARG A 86 9.44 10.56 19.37
CA ARG A 86 9.25 9.17 18.96
C ARG A 86 9.81 9.03 17.56
N GLY A 87 11.05 8.64 17.49
CA GLY A 87 11.71 8.28 16.24
C GLY A 87 11.95 6.78 16.19
N GLY A 88 12.04 6.24 15.00
CA GLY A 88 12.40 4.86 14.78
C GLY A 88 13.04 4.68 13.41
N VAL A 89 13.99 3.74 13.37
CA VAL A 89 14.65 3.31 12.14
C VAL A 89 14.08 1.95 11.77
N PHE A 90 13.53 1.84 10.57
CA PHE A 90 12.81 0.65 10.12
C PHE A 90 13.36 0.19 8.76
N HIS A 91 13.42 -1.11 8.56
CA HIS A 91 13.65 -1.71 7.25
C HIS A 91 12.31 -1.98 6.55
N LEU A 92 12.28 -1.86 5.22
CA LEU A 92 11.05 -2.11 4.44
C LEU A 92 10.73 -3.60 4.31
N THR A 93 11.75 -4.47 4.37
CA THR A 93 11.61 -5.93 4.51
C THR A 93 12.65 -6.40 5.52
N GLY A 94 12.41 -7.57 6.14
CA GLY A 94 13.43 -8.30 6.87
C GLY A 94 14.34 -9.10 5.91
N ARG A 95 14.90 -10.18 6.42
CA ARG A 95 15.75 -11.12 5.67
C ARG A 95 15.01 -11.71 4.48
N VAL A 96 15.74 -11.94 3.41
CA VAL A 96 15.24 -12.59 2.17
C VAL A 96 16.10 -13.79 1.87
N ASP A 97 15.51 -14.98 1.91
CA ASP A 97 16.16 -16.24 1.64
C ASP A 97 15.68 -16.86 0.32
N VAL A 98 16.57 -17.52 -0.39
CA VAL A 98 16.22 -18.32 -1.57
C VAL A 98 15.93 -19.74 -1.10
N LEU A 99 14.68 -20.17 -1.23
CA LEU A 99 14.23 -21.51 -0.80
C LEU A 99 14.42 -22.56 -1.90
N ALA A 100 14.30 -22.16 -3.15
CA ALA A 100 14.47 -23.05 -4.29
C ALA A 100 15.05 -22.30 -5.49
N GLN A 101 15.75 -23.06 -6.34
CA GLN A 101 16.33 -22.59 -7.61
C GLN A 101 15.83 -23.45 -8.76
N THR A 102 15.87 -22.90 -9.98
CA THR A 102 15.70 -23.64 -11.22
C THR A 102 16.97 -24.44 -11.55
N GLU A 103 16.89 -25.34 -12.51
CA GLU A 103 18.06 -26.08 -13.03
C GLU A 103 19.21 -25.15 -13.48
N ASP A 104 18.86 -23.97 -14.00
CA ASP A 104 19.81 -22.91 -14.38
C ASP A 104 20.38 -22.12 -13.19
N GLY A 105 20.11 -22.51 -11.95
CA GLY A 105 20.59 -21.83 -10.74
C GLY A 105 19.89 -20.50 -10.40
N LYS A 106 18.81 -20.15 -11.11
CA LYS A 106 18.04 -18.93 -10.84
C LYS A 106 17.07 -19.16 -9.69
N ALA A 107 16.90 -18.17 -8.81
CA ALA A 107 15.92 -18.23 -7.74
C ALA A 107 14.52 -18.45 -8.31
N SER A 108 13.77 -19.41 -7.73
CA SER A 108 12.40 -19.75 -8.14
C SER A 108 11.39 -19.54 -6.99
N ARG A 109 11.82 -19.73 -5.74
CA ARG A 109 10.99 -19.53 -4.54
C ARG A 109 11.78 -18.78 -3.47
N LEU A 110 11.13 -17.86 -2.81
CA LEU A 110 11.72 -16.99 -1.80
C LEU A 110 10.94 -17.05 -0.49
N ALA A 111 11.65 -16.89 0.62
CA ALA A 111 11.11 -16.57 1.92
C ALA A 111 11.48 -15.13 2.29
N ILE A 112 10.50 -14.34 2.68
CA ILE A 112 10.66 -12.92 3.03
C ILE A 112 10.21 -12.75 4.46
N GLU A 113 11.13 -12.39 5.34
CA GLU A 113 10.81 -12.07 6.72
C GLU A 113 10.02 -10.77 6.78
N ILE A 114 8.94 -10.77 7.56
CA ILE A 114 8.06 -9.63 7.76
C ILE A 114 8.62 -8.78 8.91
N PRO A 115 8.96 -7.50 8.68
CA PRO A 115 9.45 -6.63 9.72
C PRO A 115 8.48 -6.51 10.89
N ASP A 116 8.99 -6.43 12.12
CA ASP A 116 8.18 -6.34 13.33
C ASP A 116 7.14 -5.23 13.30
N TRP A 117 7.50 -4.04 12.80
CA TRP A 117 6.58 -2.91 12.72
C TRP A 117 5.38 -3.16 11.79
N ILE A 118 5.58 -3.95 10.71
CA ILE A 118 4.50 -4.38 9.81
C ILE A 118 3.66 -5.44 10.52
N TYR A 119 4.31 -6.44 11.11
CA TYR A 119 3.63 -7.54 11.77
C TYR A 119 2.76 -7.03 12.94
N GLN A 120 3.33 -6.21 13.83
CA GLN A 120 2.62 -5.59 14.93
C GLN A 120 1.46 -4.70 14.46
N GLY A 121 1.69 -3.92 13.40
CA GLY A 121 0.67 -3.05 12.82
C GLY A 121 -0.54 -3.79 12.22
N ILE A 122 -0.37 -5.05 11.82
CA ILE A 122 -1.39 -5.83 11.13
C ILE A 122 -2.01 -6.89 12.04
N VAL A 123 -1.18 -7.67 12.73
CA VAL A 123 -1.61 -8.83 13.52
C VAL A 123 -1.98 -8.46 14.94
N GLU A 124 -1.12 -7.68 15.61
CA GLU A 124 -1.23 -7.43 17.05
C GLU A 124 -2.19 -6.27 17.38
N ARG A 125 -2.51 -5.39 16.42
CA ARG A 125 -3.47 -4.31 16.66
C ARG A 125 -4.92 -4.77 16.53
N ALA A 126 -5.78 -4.27 17.41
CA ALA A 126 -7.22 -4.50 17.33
C ALA A 126 -7.81 -4.01 16.00
N VAL A 127 -7.38 -2.82 15.54
CA VAL A 127 -7.72 -2.28 14.22
C VAL A 127 -6.44 -2.20 13.38
N PRO A 128 -6.30 -3.00 12.32
CA PRO A 128 -5.13 -2.97 11.46
C PRO A 128 -4.92 -1.60 10.82
N MET A 129 -3.70 -1.07 10.90
CA MET A 129 -3.33 0.17 10.19
C MET A 129 -3.00 -0.11 8.72
N LEU A 130 -3.90 -0.80 8.04
CA LEU A 130 -3.77 -1.14 6.63
C LEU A 130 -4.67 -0.27 5.77
N ARG A 131 -4.14 0.12 4.62
CA ARG A 131 -4.94 0.66 3.52
C ARG A 131 -4.76 -0.22 2.30
N THR A 132 -5.86 -0.74 1.82
CA THR A 132 -5.88 -1.51 0.58
C THR A 132 -5.89 -0.54 -0.59
N PHE A 133 -4.88 -0.62 -1.44
CA PHE A 133 -4.86 0.05 -2.73
C PHE A 133 -5.51 -0.83 -3.81
N SER A 134 -6.09 -0.20 -4.82
CA SER A 134 -6.50 -0.92 -6.04
C SER A 134 -5.28 -1.64 -6.65
N ARG A 135 -5.50 -2.82 -7.23
CA ARG A 135 -4.44 -3.50 -8.01
C ARG A 135 -3.96 -2.64 -9.17
N ASP A 136 -4.83 -1.80 -9.70
CA ASP A 136 -4.50 -0.90 -10.82
C ASP A 136 -3.56 0.25 -10.41
N TYR A 137 -3.36 0.48 -9.10
CA TYR A 137 -2.30 1.38 -8.62
C TYR A 137 -0.92 1.01 -9.17
N LEU A 138 -0.63 -0.27 -9.37
CA LEU A 138 0.68 -0.73 -9.87
C LEU A 138 0.92 -0.39 -11.34
N ILE A 139 -0.15 -0.19 -12.13
CA ILE A 139 -0.04 0.18 -13.55
C ILE A 139 0.02 1.69 -13.78
N LEU A 140 -0.17 2.50 -12.75
CA LEU A 140 0.00 3.95 -12.87
C LEU A 140 1.46 4.27 -13.22
N ALA A 141 1.71 4.64 -14.47
CA ALA A 141 3.07 4.88 -14.98
C ALA A 141 3.71 6.13 -14.34
N GLN A 142 2.94 7.21 -14.18
CA GLN A 142 3.47 8.49 -13.72
C GLN A 142 3.61 8.53 -12.19
N PRO A 143 4.78 8.95 -11.66
CA PRO A 143 4.99 9.07 -10.21
C PRO A 143 4.00 10.00 -9.51
N VAL A 144 3.60 11.09 -10.17
CA VAL A 144 2.63 12.06 -9.65
C VAL A 144 1.24 11.42 -9.47
N HIS A 145 0.80 10.54 -10.38
CA HIS A 145 -0.44 9.81 -10.27
C HIS A 145 -0.42 8.85 -9.08
N ARG A 146 0.71 8.16 -8.85
CA ARG A 146 0.88 7.28 -7.69
C ARG A 146 0.86 8.06 -6.37
N ALA A 147 1.53 9.20 -6.32
CA ALA A 147 1.55 10.08 -5.14
C ALA A 147 0.15 10.62 -4.84
N LEU A 148 -0.54 11.09 -5.89
CA LEU A 148 -1.90 11.60 -5.79
C LEU A 148 -2.89 10.50 -5.34
N TYR A 149 -2.83 9.32 -5.93
CA TYR A 149 -3.67 8.19 -5.54
C TYR A 149 -3.51 7.84 -4.05
N ARG A 150 -2.26 7.79 -3.55
CA ARG A 150 -2.00 7.55 -2.11
C ARG A 150 -2.62 8.63 -1.23
N LEU A 151 -2.48 9.91 -1.61
CA LEU A 151 -3.09 11.01 -0.88
C LEU A 151 -4.62 10.90 -0.87
N LEU A 152 -5.24 10.64 -2.03
CA LEU A 152 -6.69 10.51 -2.15
C LEU A 152 -7.22 9.30 -1.38
N SER A 153 -6.51 8.18 -1.36
CA SER A 153 -6.89 7.02 -0.56
C SER A 153 -6.90 7.30 0.95
N LEU A 154 -6.10 8.29 1.40
CA LEU A 154 -6.09 8.77 2.78
C LEU A 154 -7.27 9.72 3.06
N LYS A 155 -7.54 10.65 2.15
CA LYS A 155 -8.57 11.69 2.34
C LYS A 155 -9.99 11.19 2.03
N LEU A 156 -10.09 10.23 1.11
CA LEU A 156 -11.35 9.68 0.58
C LEU A 156 -11.31 8.15 0.64
N PRO A 157 -11.41 7.53 1.82
CA PRO A 157 -11.46 6.08 1.98
C PRO A 157 -12.72 5.49 1.31
N LYS A 158 -12.83 4.15 1.22
CA LYS A 158 -13.92 3.47 0.51
C LYS A 158 -15.32 3.82 1.00
N ASP A 159 -15.44 4.12 2.27
CA ASP A 159 -16.68 4.51 2.98
C ASP A 159 -16.99 6.00 2.91
N SER A 160 -16.18 6.78 2.19
CA SER A 160 -16.35 8.23 2.06
C SER A 160 -17.36 8.66 0.97
N ASN A 161 -18.38 7.85 0.72
CA ASN A 161 -19.36 8.07 -0.35
C ASN A 161 -19.89 9.51 -0.38
N GLY A 162 -19.76 10.16 -1.55
CA GLY A 162 -20.20 11.53 -1.77
C GLY A 162 -19.34 12.62 -1.14
N LYS A 163 -18.32 12.28 -0.34
CA LYS A 163 -17.39 13.29 0.20
C LYS A 163 -16.50 13.85 -0.90
N VAL A 164 -16.30 15.16 -0.85
CA VAL A 164 -15.40 15.89 -1.73
C VAL A 164 -14.19 16.35 -0.93
N SER A 165 -13.00 16.18 -1.47
CA SER A 165 -11.76 16.72 -0.92
C SER A 165 -11.20 17.79 -1.84
N THR A 166 -10.89 18.95 -1.30
CA THR A 166 -10.20 20.02 -2.03
C THR A 166 -8.85 20.26 -1.38
N VAL A 167 -7.81 20.37 -2.21
CA VAL A 167 -6.42 20.56 -1.78
C VAL A 167 -5.77 21.58 -2.70
N SER A 168 -5.16 22.64 -2.15
CA SER A 168 -4.45 23.64 -2.95
C SER A 168 -3.21 23.02 -3.62
N LEU A 169 -2.82 23.56 -4.79
CA LEU A 169 -1.60 23.10 -5.46
C LEU A 169 -0.34 23.44 -4.67
N VAL A 170 -0.39 24.46 -3.83
CA VAL A 170 0.70 24.79 -2.88
C VAL A 170 0.86 23.66 -1.84
N GLU A 171 -0.25 23.22 -1.22
CA GLU A 171 -0.22 22.11 -0.28
C GLU A 171 0.24 20.81 -0.95
N LEU A 172 -0.18 20.55 -2.20
CA LEU A 172 0.26 19.38 -2.95
C LEU A 172 1.76 19.41 -3.24
N ALA A 173 2.30 20.56 -3.64
CA ALA A 173 3.74 20.71 -3.88
C ALA A 173 4.56 20.43 -2.61
N GLN A 174 4.13 20.94 -1.47
CA GLN A 174 4.75 20.67 -0.17
C GLN A 174 4.68 19.20 0.21
N ARG A 175 3.51 18.57 0.07
CA ARG A 175 3.31 17.14 0.39
C ARG A 175 4.11 16.20 -0.50
N PHE A 176 4.28 16.56 -1.76
CA PHE A 176 5.09 15.77 -2.71
C PHE A 176 6.58 16.11 -2.62
N GLN A 177 6.96 17.01 -1.71
CA GLN A 177 8.35 17.42 -1.47
C GLN A 177 9.08 17.80 -2.77
N THR A 178 8.36 18.48 -3.68
CA THR A 178 8.96 18.92 -4.94
C THR A 178 10.00 20.00 -4.69
N ARG A 179 11.14 19.88 -5.40
CA ARG A 179 12.17 20.94 -5.43
C ARG A 179 11.93 21.97 -6.53
N ALA A 180 10.94 21.72 -7.38
CA ALA A 180 10.59 22.64 -8.45
C ALA A 180 9.88 23.88 -7.88
N ASP A 181 10.03 25.03 -8.56
CA ASP A 181 9.24 26.21 -8.23
C ASP A 181 7.73 25.92 -8.42
N GLN A 182 6.89 26.69 -7.72
CA GLN A 182 5.44 26.50 -7.71
C GLN A 182 4.82 26.61 -9.12
N LYS A 183 5.30 27.52 -9.96
CA LYS A 183 4.80 27.72 -11.31
C LYS A 183 5.07 26.49 -12.20
N TYR A 184 6.29 25.92 -12.09
CA TYR A 184 6.66 24.71 -12.80
C TYR A 184 5.86 23.50 -12.31
N PHE A 185 5.68 23.36 -10.99
CA PHE A 185 4.84 22.33 -10.41
C PHE A 185 3.40 22.44 -10.92
N ASN A 186 2.78 23.62 -10.86
CA ASN A 186 1.40 23.86 -11.30
C ASN A 186 1.20 23.45 -12.76
N ARG A 187 2.15 23.83 -13.64
CA ARG A 187 2.10 23.46 -15.05
C ARG A 187 2.17 21.94 -15.28
N ASN A 188 3.10 21.27 -14.61
CA ASN A 188 3.29 19.82 -14.77
C ASN A 188 2.15 19.04 -14.14
N PHE A 189 1.65 19.49 -13.00
CA PHE A 189 0.52 18.86 -12.32
C PHE A 189 -0.77 19.00 -13.17
N LYS A 190 -0.99 20.16 -13.80
CA LYS A 190 -2.09 20.36 -14.75
C LYS A 190 -2.02 19.32 -15.89
N LYS A 191 -0.85 19.18 -16.53
CA LYS A 191 -0.64 18.18 -17.59
C LYS A 191 -0.92 16.74 -17.09
N ALA A 192 -0.52 16.41 -15.86
CA ALA A 192 -0.79 15.12 -15.30
C ALA A 192 -2.29 14.86 -15.06
N VAL A 193 -3.04 15.84 -14.58
CA VAL A 193 -4.51 15.73 -14.43
C VAL A 193 -5.20 15.61 -15.78
N GLU A 194 -4.77 16.37 -16.78
CA GLU A 194 -5.28 16.28 -18.16
C GLU A 194 -4.99 14.91 -18.78
N ALA A 195 -3.80 14.36 -18.57
CA ALA A 195 -3.39 13.06 -19.09
C ALA A 195 -4.21 11.88 -18.57
N CYS A 196 -4.83 11.99 -17.40
CA CYS A 196 -5.73 10.95 -16.89
C CYS A 196 -7.23 11.26 -17.15
N GLY A 197 -7.53 12.30 -17.95
CA GLY A 197 -8.91 12.62 -18.36
C GLY A 197 -9.85 12.91 -17.18
N GLY A 198 -9.33 13.45 -16.07
CA GLY A 198 -10.12 13.75 -14.88
C GLY A 198 -10.52 12.51 -14.07
N GLN A 199 -9.95 11.34 -14.39
CA GLN A 199 -10.21 10.10 -13.64
C GLN A 199 -8.90 9.41 -13.26
N LEU A 200 -8.69 9.24 -11.97
CA LEU A 200 -7.56 8.50 -11.41
C LEU A 200 -8.06 7.25 -10.69
N LEU A 201 -8.12 6.15 -11.41
CA LEU A 201 -8.75 4.89 -10.97
C LEU A 201 -10.20 5.13 -10.50
N GLU A 202 -10.48 4.85 -9.22
CA GLU A 202 -11.81 5.05 -8.63
C GLU A 202 -12.12 6.50 -8.22
N TYR A 203 -11.19 7.44 -8.42
CA TYR A 203 -11.38 8.85 -8.08
C TYR A 203 -11.68 9.69 -9.31
N ARG A 204 -12.63 10.60 -9.20
CA ARG A 204 -12.77 11.74 -10.10
C ARG A 204 -11.96 12.90 -9.56
N ILE A 205 -11.25 13.59 -10.45
CA ILE A 205 -10.39 14.70 -10.11
C ILE A 205 -10.58 15.84 -11.12
N GLU A 206 -10.58 17.04 -10.62
CA GLU A 206 -10.63 18.26 -11.45
C GLU A 206 -9.79 19.37 -10.83
N LEU A 207 -9.29 20.25 -11.68
CA LEU A 207 -8.63 21.47 -11.24
C LEU A 207 -9.64 22.62 -11.23
N ILE A 208 -9.76 23.28 -10.09
CA ILE A 208 -10.62 24.44 -9.87
C ILE A 208 -9.79 25.68 -9.53
N GLY A 209 -10.35 26.86 -9.73
CA GLY A 209 -9.67 28.14 -9.47
C GLY A 209 -8.81 28.63 -10.63
N LYS A 210 -8.26 29.84 -10.48
CA LYS A 210 -7.45 30.54 -11.52
C LYS A 210 -6.00 30.67 -11.06
N ALA A 211 -5.08 30.56 -12.00
CA ALA A 211 -3.63 30.80 -11.83
C ALA A 211 -3.06 30.24 -10.51
N ASP A 212 -2.67 31.13 -9.60
CA ASP A 212 -1.96 30.77 -8.36
C ASP A 212 -2.88 30.25 -7.25
N ASP A 213 -4.19 30.49 -7.36
CA ASP A 213 -5.23 30.01 -6.41
C ASP A 213 -5.84 28.67 -6.84
N ARG A 214 -5.13 27.95 -7.69
CA ARG A 214 -5.62 26.68 -8.22
C ARG A 214 -5.59 25.59 -7.17
N SER A 215 -6.68 24.83 -7.12
CA SER A 215 -6.84 23.69 -6.21
C SER A 215 -7.26 22.44 -6.98
N LEU A 216 -6.89 21.28 -6.45
CA LEU A 216 -7.41 19.99 -6.89
C LEU A 216 -8.67 19.69 -6.10
N ARG A 217 -9.76 19.44 -6.79
CA ARG A 217 -10.99 18.86 -6.23
C ARG A 217 -11.07 17.39 -6.60
N ALA A 218 -11.37 16.55 -5.64
CA ALA A 218 -11.45 15.11 -5.86
C ALA A 218 -12.61 14.49 -5.08
N TRP A 219 -13.22 13.44 -5.63
CA TRP A 219 -14.29 12.67 -4.99
C TRP A 219 -14.30 11.23 -5.49
N ARG A 220 -14.94 10.36 -4.74
CA ARG A 220 -15.35 9.04 -5.22
C ARG A 220 -16.76 9.16 -5.80
N PRO A 221 -17.00 8.76 -7.06
CA PRO A 221 -18.36 8.60 -7.56
C PRO A 221 -19.14 7.64 -6.66
N LEU A 222 -20.39 7.95 -6.41
CA LEU A 222 -21.31 6.97 -5.83
C LEU A 222 -21.35 5.77 -6.79
N LEU A 223 -21.08 4.59 -6.29
CA LEU A 223 -21.43 3.38 -7.02
C LEU A 223 -22.96 3.38 -7.10
N VAL A 224 -23.48 3.72 -8.27
CA VAL A 224 -24.88 3.41 -8.59
C VAL A 224 -24.91 1.88 -8.51
N SER A 225 -25.52 1.35 -7.44
CA SER A 225 -25.84 -0.06 -7.40
C SER A 225 -26.70 -0.33 -8.62
N ASP A 226 -26.21 -1.15 -9.54
CA ASP A 226 -27.04 -1.79 -10.56
C ASP A 226 -28.04 -2.71 -9.83
N SER A 227 -28.98 -2.09 -9.16
CA SER A 227 -30.21 -2.72 -8.73
C SER A 227 -31.15 -2.60 -9.89
N VAL A 228 -31.52 -3.76 -10.44
CA VAL A 228 -32.53 -4.02 -11.46
C VAL A 228 -31.94 -4.32 -12.85
N ARG A 229 -31.56 -5.58 -13.04
CA ARG A 229 -32.21 -6.37 -14.12
C ARG A 229 -32.16 -7.85 -13.80
#